data_37492806944c49876dc96d7c4c31e16f
#
_entry.id   37492806944c49876dc96d7c4c31e16f
#
_cell.length_a   1.000
_cell.length_b   1.000
_cell.length_c   1.000
_cell.angle_alpha   90.00
_cell.angle_beta   90.00
_cell.angle_gamma   90.00
#
_symmetry.space_group_name_H-M   'P 1'
#
loop_
_entity.id
_entity.type
_entity.pdbx_description
1 polymer ?
#
loop_
_entity_poly.entity_id
_entity_poly.type
_entity_poly.pdbx_seq_one_letter_code
_entity_poly.pdbx_strand_id
1 'polypeptide(L)'
;MSNKPIKDMIETIEHFAQTQPTYPVYNVLGQEHTYGNLKADSDSLAAAIDRLDLPEKSPVVVFGGQEYEMLATFVALTKSGHAYIPIDSHSALERVSAIVEVAEPSLIIAISDFPLEQVSTPMMTLVQVQEAFAQGDSYEITHPVK
;
A
#
# COMPACT_ATOMS: atom_id res chain seq x y z
N MET A 1 14.56 -0.78 -19.58
CA MET A 1 15.20 -0.47 -18.29
C MET A 1 14.29 0.26 -17.34
N SER A 2 13.56 1.20 -17.84
CA SER A 2 12.79 2.12 -17.00
C SER A 2 11.75 1.45 -16.11
N ASN A 3 11.20 0.32 -16.52
CA ASN A 3 10.15 -0.37 -15.76
C ASN A 3 10.70 -1.32 -14.70
N LYS A 4 11.99 -1.58 -14.75
CA LYS A 4 12.59 -2.59 -13.89
C LYS A 4 12.59 -2.26 -12.40
N PRO A 5 12.76 -1.00 -11.96
CA PRO A 5 12.86 -0.76 -10.52
C PRO A 5 11.66 -1.27 -9.73
N ILE A 6 10.44 -1.06 -10.20
CA ILE A 6 9.25 -1.52 -9.47
C ILE A 6 9.15 -3.04 -9.50
N LYS A 7 9.32 -3.63 -10.68
CA LYS A 7 9.28 -5.08 -10.82
C LYS A 7 10.38 -5.74 -10.02
N ASP A 8 11.59 -5.18 -10.08
CA ASP A 8 12.73 -5.71 -9.33
C ASP A 8 12.50 -5.62 -7.83
N MET A 9 11.83 -4.57 -7.35
CA MET A 9 11.50 -4.43 -5.94
C MET A 9 10.61 -5.58 -5.47
N ILE A 10 9.55 -5.91 -6.22
CA ILE A 10 8.66 -7.01 -5.86
C ILE A 10 9.42 -8.34 -5.88
N GLU A 11 10.20 -8.60 -6.93
CA GLU A 11 10.98 -9.82 -7.04
C GLU A 11 11.99 -9.95 -5.92
N THR A 12 12.64 -8.84 -5.55
CA THR A 12 13.60 -8.81 -4.45
C THR A 12 12.92 -9.13 -3.12
N ILE A 13 11.76 -8.53 -2.86
CA ILE A 13 11.01 -8.78 -1.63
C ILE A 13 10.61 -10.25 -1.55
N GLU A 14 10.08 -10.82 -2.65
CA GLU A 14 9.68 -12.22 -2.67
C GLU A 14 10.86 -13.15 -2.47
N HIS A 15 11.98 -12.84 -3.10
CA HIS A 15 13.20 -13.63 -2.97
C HIS A 15 13.71 -13.63 -1.52
N PHE A 16 13.82 -12.47 -0.90
CA PHE A 16 14.32 -12.37 0.48
C PHE A 16 13.31 -12.93 1.48
N ALA A 17 12.02 -12.84 1.18
CA ALA A 17 11.02 -13.47 2.04
C ALA A 17 11.16 -14.98 2.06
N GLN A 18 11.60 -15.59 0.95
CA GLN A 18 11.84 -17.03 0.87
C GLN A 18 13.16 -17.45 1.46
N THR A 19 14.23 -16.68 1.21
CA THR A 19 15.58 -17.07 1.56
C THR A 19 16.05 -16.51 2.91
N GLN A 20 15.58 -15.31 3.26
CA GLN A 20 15.96 -14.63 4.49
C GLN A 20 14.74 -13.96 5.13
N PRO A 21 13.73 -14.74 5.53
CA PRO A 21 12.48 -14.17 6.01
C PRO A 21 12.61 -13.36 7.29
N THR A 22 13.65 -13.61 8.09
CA THR A 22 13.88 -12.88 9.34
C THR A 22 14.77 -11.66 9.17
N TYR A 23 15.26 -11.40 7.95
CA TYR A 23 16.11 -10.23 7.72
C TYR A 23 15.28 -8.95 7.81
N PRO A 24 15.74 -7.94 8.57
CA PRO A 24 14.96 -6.71 8.72
C PRO A 24 14.85 -5.96 7.40
N VAL A 25 13.64 -5.52 7.06
CA VAL A 25 13.39 -4.69 5.88
C VAL A 25 12.98 -3.29 6.28
N TYR A 26 12.53 -3.11 7.51
CA TYR A 26 12.04 -1.85 8.02
C TYR A 26 12.39 -1.73 9.50
N ASN A 27 13.01 -0.63 9.88
CA ASN A 27 13.34 -0.36 11.27
C ASN A 27 13.27 1.14 11.51
N VAL A 28 12.13 1.60 12.01
CA VAL A 28 11.89 3.01 12.29
C VAL A 28 11.31 3.14 13.70
N LEU A 29 11.88 4.04 14.48
CA LEU A 29 11.41 4.33 15.84
C LEU A 29 11.34 3.07 16.74
N GLY A 30 12.31 2.18 16.58
CA GLY A 30 12.38 0.98 17.38
C GLY A 30 11.45 -0.15 16.93
N GLN A 31 10.68 0.06 15.88
CA GLN A 31 9.84 -0.99 15.30
C GLN A 31 10.57 -1.66 14.14
N GLU A 32 10.70 -2.96 14.22
CA GLU A 32 11.38 -3.74 13.21
C GLU A 32 10.42 -4.72 12.54
N HIS A 33 10.43 -4.74 11.22
CA HIS A 33 9.66 -5.70 10.44
C HIS A 33 10.58 -6.40 9.46
N THR A 34 10.31 -7.66 9.19
CA THR A 34 11.15 -8.51 8.35
C THR A 34 10.58 -8.64 6.95
N TYR A 35 11.39 -9.19 6.04
CA TYR A 35 10.90 -9.52 4.69
C TYR A 35 9.74 -10.51 4.73
N GLY A 36 9.78 -11.47 5.66
CA GLY A 36 8.67 -12.39 5.86
C GLY A 36 7.39 -11.67 6.27
N ASN A 37 7.50 -10.72 7.20
CA ASN A 37 6.35 -9.89 7.61
C ASN A 37 5.81 -9.09 6.42
N LEU A 38 6.70 -8.45 5.67
CA LEU A 38 6.30 -7.61 4.54
C LEU A 38 5.58 -8.43 3.48
N LYS A 39 6.10 -9.60 3.15
CA LYS A 39 5.44 -10.48 2.19
C LYS A 39 4.06 -10.90 2.67
N ALA A 40 3.96 -11.39 3.89
CA ALA A 40 2.69 -11.87 4.43
C ALA A 40 1.65 -10.74 4.52
N ASP A 41 2.06 -9.59 5.04
CA ASP A 41 1.16 -8.46 5.22
C ASP A 41 0.72 -7.87 3.88
N SER A 42 1.65 -7.72 2.93
CA SER A 42 1.31 -7.19 1.61
C SER A 42 0.44 -8.17 0.82
N ASP A 43 0.65 -9.47 0.96
CA ASP A 43 -0.21 -10.47 0.32
C ASP A 43 -1.64 -10.38 0.88
N SER A 44 -1.78 -10.30 2.20
CA SER A 44 -3.09 -10.19 2.84
C SER A 44 -3.82 -8.92 2.41
N LEU A 45 -3.12 -7.80 2.38
CA LEU A 45 -3.71 -6.53 1.97
C LEU A 45 -4.06 -6.52 0.48
N ALA A 46 -3.20 -7.08 -0.37
CA ALA A 46 -3.48 -7.20 -1.80
C ALA A 46 -4.75 -8.01 -2.04
N ALA A 47 -4.94 -9.10 -1.31
CA ALA A 47 -6.15 -9.91 -1.42
C ALA A 47 -7.39 -9.09 -0.99
N ALA A 48 -7.27 -8.32 0.07
CA ALA A 48 -8.37 -7.47 0.54
C ALA A 48 -8.73 -6.39 -0.48
N ILE A 49 -7.72 -5.76 -1.07
CA ILE A 49 -7.93 -4.74 -2.10
C ILE A 49 -8.56 -5.35 -3.35
N ASP A 50 -8.11 -6.54 -3.74
CA ASP A 50 -8.63 -7.23 -4.92
C ASP A 50 -10.14 -7.52 -4.76
N ARG A 51 -10.57 -7.83 -3.54
CA ARG A 51 -11.98 -8.09 -3.26
C ARG A 51 -12.86 -6.84 -3.38
N LEU A 52 -12.28 -5.64 -3.40
CA LEU A 52 -13.03 -4.40 -3.57
C LEU A 52 -13.41 -4.15 -5.03
N ASP A 53 -12.80 -4.86 -5.95
CA ASP A 53 -13.09 -4.76 -7.39
C ASP A 53 -13.00 -3.32 -7.90
N LEU A 54 -11.85 -2.67 -7.63
CA LEU A 54 -11.64 -1.28 -8.00
C LEU A 54 -11.39 -1.13 -9.50
N PRO A 55 -11.79 0.01 -10.10
CA PRO A 55 -11.48 0.26 -11.51
C PRO A 55 -9.98 0.32 -11.75
N GLU A 56 -9.51 -0.35 -12.80
CA GLU A 56 -8.08 -0.46 -13.10
C GLU A 56 -7.40 0.89 -13.37
N LYS A 57 -8.14 1.83 -13.96
CA LYS A 57 -7.56 3.10 -14.39
C LYS A 57 -7.62 4.19 -13.32
N SER A 58 -8.29 3.91 -12.22
CA SER A 58 -8.43 4.89 -11.16
C SER A 58 -7.35 4.64 -10.10
N PRO A 59 -6.58 5.66 -9.73
CA PRO A 59 -5.53 5.46 -8.74
C PRO A 59 -6.08 5.31 -7.33
N VAL A 60 -5.24 4.78 -6.44
CA VAL A 60 -5.53 4.71 -5.02
C VAL A 60 -4.64 5.75 -4.33
N VAL A 61 -5.24 6.61 -3.52
CA VAL A 61 -4.48 7.57 -2.70
C VAL A 61 -4.07 6.87 -1.41
N VAL A 62 -2.80 7.00 -1.04
CA VAL A 62 -2.28 6.46 0.23
C VAL A 62 -1.75 7.62 1.05
N PHE A 63 -2.39 7.86 2.19
CA PHE A 63 -2.09 9.01 3.03
C PHE A 63 -1.44 8.57 4.33
N GLY A 64 -0.25 9.06 4.62
CA GLY A 64 0.47 8.74 5.85
C GLY A 64 1.90 9.23 5.80
N GLY A 65 2.74 8.72 6.69
CA GLY A 65 4.13 9.12 6.82
C GLY A 65 5.09 7.97 6.54
N GLN A 66 5.92 7.68 7.53
CA GLN A 66 6.97 6.66 7.38
C GLN A 66 6.62 5.35 8.08
N GLU A 67 5.35 5.12 8.34
CA GLU A 67 4.89 3.90 9.00
C GLU A 67 5.15 2.67 8.12
N TYR A 68 5.39 1.54 8.78
CA TYR A 68 5.53 0.26 8.09
C TYR A 68 4.31 -0.03 7.21
N GLU A 69 3.12 0.31 7.70
CA GLU A 69 1.87 0.10 6.95
C GLU A 69 1.85 0.84 5.62
N MET A 70 2.54 1.99 5.53
CA MET A 70 2.69 2.70 4.26
C MET A 70 3.46 1.84 3.25
N LEU A 71 4.59 1.28 3.69
CA LEU A 71 5.42 0.43 2.84
C LEU A 71 4.64 -0.81 2.40
N ALA A 72 3.99 -1.49 3.33
CA ALA A 72 3.22 -2.70 3.03
C ALA A 72 2.08 -2.39 2.05
N THR A 73 1.45 -1.21 2.18
CA THR A 73 0.39 -0.78 1.29
C THR A 73 0.91 -0.53 -0.13
N PHE A 74 2.07 0.13 -0.27
CA PHE A 74 2.67 0.35 -1.59
C PHE A 74 2.96 -0.98 -2.28
N VAL A 75 3.52 -1.93 -1.55
CA VAL A 75 3.82 -3.26 -2.10
C VAL A 75 2.53 -3.98 -2.47
N ALA A 76 1.52 -3.92 -1.63
CA ALA A 76 0.23 -4.57 -1.90
C ALA A 76 -0.43 -4.01 -3.16
N LEU A 77 -0.42 -2.69 -3.32
CA LEU A 77 -1.02 -2.05 -4.50
C LEU A 77 -0.24 -2.41 -5.77
N THR A 78 1.09 -2.46 -5.67
CA THR A 78 1.92 -2.88 -6.80
C THR A 78 1.62 -4.32 -7.19
N LYS A 79 1.51 -5.23 -6.22
CA LYS A 79 1.19 -6.64 -6.48
C LYS A 79 -0.19 -6.80 -7.13
N SER A 80 -1.16 -6.01 -6.71
CA SER A 80 -2.53 -6.09 -7.24
C SER A 80 -2.74 -5.29 -8.51
N GLY A 81 -1.69 -4.63 -9.02
CA GLY A 81 -1.74 -3.93 -10.30
C GLY A 81 -2.41 -2.57 -10.27
N HIS A 82 -2.49 -1.93 -9.11
CA HIS A 82 -3.10 -0.62 -8.97
C HIS A 82 -2.05 0.48 -8.91
N ALA A 83 -2.30 1.56 -9.65
CA ALA A 83 -1.51 2.78 -9.50
C ALA A 83 -1.89 3.44 -8.17
N TYR A 84 -0.93 4.09 -7.53
CA TYR A 84 -1.19 4.77 -6.27
C TYR A 84 -0.49 6.13 -6.23
N ILE A 85 -1.06 7.03 -5.42
CA ILE A 85 -0.51 8.36 -5.22
C ILE A 85 -0.24 8.52 -3.73
N PRO A 86 1.03 8.56 -3.32
CA PRO A 86 1.36 8.77 -1.91
C PRO A 86 1.19 10.26 -1.55
N ILE A 87 0.56 10.50 -0.41
CA ILE A 87 0.42 11.86 0.13
C ILE A 87 0.97 11.84 1.55
N ASP A 88 1.97 12.69 1.80
CA ASP A 88 2.56 12.83 3.13
C ASP A 88 1.54 13.42 4.09
N SER A 89 1.44 12.84 5.29
CA SER A 89 0.50 13.29 6.31
C SER A 89 0.77 14.73 6.81
N HIS A 90 1.95 15.26 6.51
CA HIS A 90 2.30 16.65 6.86
C HIS A 90 1.99 17.63 5.73
N SER A 91 1.39 17.16 4.64
CA SER A 91 1.04 18.02 3.52
C SER A 91 -0.05 19.03 3.92
N ALA A 92 -0.01 20.21 3.33
CA ALA A 92 -1.03 21.22 3.58
C ALA A 92 -2.40 20.71 3.08
N LEU A 93 -3.45 21.12 3.78
CA LEU A 93 -4.82 20.71 3.48
C LEU A 93 -5.20 21.02 2.02
N GLU A 94 -4.80 22.20 1.53
CA GLU A 94 -5.08 22.62 0.16
C GLU A 94 -4.44 21.68 -0.85
N ARG A 95 -3.23 21.20 -0.56
CA ARG A 95 -2.54 20.27 -1.44
C ARG A 95 -3.24 18.91 -1.45
N VAL A 96 -3.64 18.42 -0.29
CA VAL A 96 -4.35 17.15 -0.19
C VAL A 96 -5.67 17.24 -0.98
N SER A 97 -6.41 18.31 -0.78
CA SER A 97 -7.68 18.53 -1.48
C SER A 97 -7.49 18.58 -3.00
N ALA A 98 -6.46 19.32 -3.45
CA ALA A 98 -6.18 19.44 -4.89
C ALA A 98 -5.83 18.10 -5.52
N ILE A 99 -5.02 17.29 -4.82
CA ILE A 99 -4.61 15.98 -5.35
C ILE A 99 -5.84 15.06 -5.48
N VAL A 100 -6.67 15.01 -4.46
CA VAL A 100 -7.87 14.15 -4.49
C VAL A 100 -8.81 14.59 -5.61
N GLU A 101 -8.99 15.90 -5.78
CA GLU A 101 -9.88 16.42 -6.81
C GLU A 101 -9.39 16.09 -8.22
N VAL A 102 -8.09 16.24 -8.46
CA VAL A 102 -7.52 15.97 -9.80
C VAL A 102 -7.41 14.48 -10.08
N ALA A 103 -6.99 13.69 -9.10
CA ALA A 103 -6.73 12.28 -9.28
C ALA A 103 -8.02 11.45 -9.39
N GLU A 104 -9.09 11.89 -8.78
CA GLU A 104 -10.36 11.14 -8.72
C GLU A 104 -10.13 9.69 -8.32
N PRO A 105 -9.53 9.44 -7.15
CA PRO A 105 -9.17 8.09 -6.75
C PRO A 105 -10.40 7.21 -6.51
N SER A 106 -10.24 5.92 -6.72
CA SER A 106 -11.29 4.93 -6.43
C SER A 106 -11.29 4.52 -4.95
N LEU A 107 -10.18 4.76 -4.26
CA LEU A 107 -10.03 4.40 -2.85
C LEU A 107 -8.99 5.32 -2.22
N ILE A 108 -9.19 5.66 -0.96
CA ILE A 108 -8.21 6.35 -0.14
C ILE A 108 -7.83 5.41 1.00
N ILE A 109 -6.55 5.06 1.09
CA ILE A 109 -6.02 4.28 2.22
C ILE A 109 -5.36 5.25 3.17
N ALA A 110 -6.02 5.51 4.30
CA ALA A 110 -5.57 6.51 5.26
C ALA A 110 -4.86 5.81 6.41
N ILE A 111 -3.53 5.77 6.34
CA ILE A 111 -2.69 5.23 7.41
C ILE A 111 -2.65 6.23 8.56
N SER A 112 -2.63 7.53 8.24
CA SER A 112 -2.81 8.60 9.22
C SER A 112 -4.21 9.18 9.09
N ASP A 113 -4.66 9.91 10.09
CA ASP A 113 -5.99 10.53 10.07
C ASP A 113 -6.13 11.45 8.86
N PHE A 114 -7.10 11.18 8.02
CA PHE A 114 -7.30 11.93 6.79
C PHE A 114 -7.96 13.27 7.11
N PRO A 115 -7.39 14.39 6.62
CA PRO A 115 -7.85 15.71 7.06
C PRO A 115 -9.13 16.22 6.41
N LEU A 116 -9.55 15.62 5.30
CA LEU A 116 -10.77 16.06 4.61
C LEU A 116 -11.98 15.32 5.17
N GLU A 117 -12.99 16.07 5.61
CA GLU A 117 -14.17 15.48 6.25
C GLU A 117 -15.22 15.03 5.27
N GLN A 118 -15.38 15.74 4.15
CA GLN A 118 -16.44 15.45 3.19
C GLN A 118 -15.85 14.88 1.90
N VAL A 119 -15.55 13.59 1.94
CA VAL A 119 -15.00 12.89 0.79
C VAL A 119 -15.95 11.77 0.42
N SER A 120 -16.40 11.74 -0.82
CA SER A 120 -17.29 10.69 -1.31
C SER A 120 -16.55 9.40 -1.66
N THR A 121 -15.23 9.47 -1.82
CA THR A 121 -14.41 8.30 -2.14
C THR A 121 -14.38 7.33 -0.97
N PRO A 122 -14.53 6.02 -1.20
CA PRO A 122 -14.38 5.03 -0.12
C PRO A 122 -13.02 5.14 0.53
N MET A 123 -12.97 4.91 1.84
CA MET A 123 -11.74 5.05 2.61
C MET A 123 -11.48 3.80 3.43
N MET A 124 -10.23 3.33 3.40
CA MET A 124 -9.75 2.27 4.26
C MET A 124 -8.81 2.88 5.30
N THR A 125 -9.14 2.70 6.57
CA THR A 125 -8.36 3.28 7.67
C THR A 125 -7.21 2.37 8.08
N LEU A 126 -6.32 2.88 8.94
CA LEU A 126 -5.23 2.07 9.49
C LEU A 126 -5.76 0.81 10.18
N VAL A 127 -6.85 0.94 10.93
CA VAL A 127 -7.44 -0.21 11.62
C VAL A 127 -7.85 -1.28 10.61
N GLN A 128 -8.46 -0.87 9.51
CA GLN A 128 -8.88 -1.81 8.46
C GLN A 128 -7.69 -2.44 7.76
N VAL A 129 -6.62 -1.70 7.55
CA VAL A 129 -5.38 -2.24 6.99
C VAL A 129 -4.81 -3.29 7.92
N GLN A 130 -4.75 -3.01 9.22
CA GLN A 130 -4.26 -3.96 10.21
C GLN A 130 -5.14 -5.20 10.30
N GLU A 131 -6.46 -5.04 10.17
CA GLU A 131 -7.38 -6.17 10.13
C GLU A 131 -7.12 -7.05 8.90
N ALA A 132 -6.82 -6.43 7.75
CA ALA A 132 -6.48 -7.18 6.56
C ALA A 132 -5.20 -7.99 6.76
N PHE A 133 -4.18 -7.40 7.40
CA PHE A 133 -2.95 -8.13 7.74
C PHE A 133 -3.26 -9.35 8.59
N ALA A 134 -4.14 -9.21 9.56
CA ALA A 134 -4.48 -10.27 10.50
C ALA A 134 -5.18 -11.45 9.85
N GLN A 135 -5.78 -11.26 8.68
CA GLN A 135 -6.46 -12.36 7.98
C GLN A 135 -5.49 -13.40 7.43
N GLY A 136 -4.24 -12.99 7.15
CA GLY A 136 -3.21 -13.93 6.73
C GLY A 136 -3.43 -14.57 5.38
N ASP A 137 -4.17 -13.92 4.49
CA ASP A 137 -4.43 -14.45 3.15
C ASP A 137 -3.16 -14.43 2.31
N SER A 138 -3.00 -15.43 1.47
CA SER A 138 -1.93 -15.43 0.47
C SER A 138 -2.44 -14.78 -0.81
N TYR A 139 -1.51 -14.28 -1.62
CA TYR A 139 -1.86 -13.61 -2.87
C TYR A 139 -0.87 -13.99 -3.97
N GLU A 140 -1.40 -14.43 -5.10
CA GLU A 140 -0.59 -14.64 -6.29
C GLU A 140 -0.73 -13.42 -7.19
N ILE A 141 0.40 -12.95 -7.74
CA ILE A 141 0.39 -11.79 -8.61
C ILE A 141 -0.27 -12.17 -9.93
N THR A 142 -1.50 -11.69 -10.11
CA THR A 142 -2.29 -11.95 -11.32
C THR A 142 -2.34 -10.74 -12.25
N HIS A 143 -1.92 -9.58 -11.74
CA HIS A 143 -1.95 -8.32 -12.49
C HIS A 143 -0.57 -7.68 -12.45
N PRO A 144 0.40 -8.23 -13.22
CA PRO A 144 1.77 -7.71 -13.15
C PRO A 144 1.84 -6.25 -13.58
N VAL A 145 2.68 -5.50 -12.89
CA VAL A 145 2.93 -4.10 -13.22
C VAL A 145 3.73 -4.04 -14.52
N LYS A 146 3.26 -3.22 -15.43
CA LYS A 146 3.89 -3.08 -16.74
C LYS A 146 4.72 -1.82 -16.82
#